data_7c76ef06190502f0abf5917e7680f9c1
#
_entry.id   7c76ef06190502f0abf5917e7680f9c1
#
_cell.length_a   1.000
_cell.length_b   1.000
_cell.length_c   1.000
_cell.angle_alpha   90.00
_cell.angle_beta   90.00
_cell.angle_gamma   90.00
#
_symmetry.space_group_name_H-M   'P 1'
#
loop_
_entity.id
_entity.type
_entity.pdbx_description
1 polymer ?
#
loop_
_entity_poly.entity_id
_entity_poly.type
_entity_poly.pdbx_seq_one_letter_code
_entity_poly.pdbx_strand_id
1 'polypeptide(L)'
;MRSGKILLLPASEIGLSVYACDVSYRVFARKYRPQTFEEVVGQEHITRTLQNAITSGRVAQAYLFVGPRGIGKTSTARILAKALNCVKGPTATPCCQCDACLEIAEGRSLDVLEIDGASNNGVENIRELRDNAAYSPARGPYKIYLIDEVHMLTPGAFNALLKTLEEPPEHVKFIFATTEGQKVPATITSRCQRFDLRRISADAIRKHLLLIAAKEKLHLEEAAAELIARGAEGGLRDAESMLDQCVAFCGDKVTSQDVMSVFGFTSREAVAALLERILDRDPAGGLGIVAEQSESGKDLSRLLGDLIGQVRDLLIAGVFDRASARRDKLLILLDHLAETESRMKWAADKKLQLDVAVIKAAYLLDQASLDEVIQTLAALRERTPAEPGAGPLKFEPKQVLAESDPGPSPSSSSEVIDAAVAWDRVAASYEASIKFRWLTKGVFAEAVENSVLVRLPPSSAAALRSVVGEDGRKNAEAKLSAILGKNIKLRLEVDEDVAEPPAETAPTNLPATVEKPAESPKPKAADPEGDFKNDPLIKKALEIFAGEIQTASK
;
A
#
# COMPACT_ATOMS: atom_id res chain seq x y z
N MET A 1 44.44 -62.77 -34.02
CA MET A 1 44.53 -62.72 -32.54
C MET A 1 45.66 -61.78 -32.16
N ARG A 2 45.40 -60.52 -31.85
CA ARG A 2 46.35 -59.58 -31.27
C ARG A 2 45.69 -58.95 -30.05
N SER A 3 46.22 -59.34 -28.89
CA SER A 3 45.80 -58.80 -27.56
C SER A 3 46.31 -57.37 -27.44
N GLY A 4 45.40 -56.39 -27.38
CA GLY A 4 45.70 -55.00 -27.00
C GLY A 4 45.76 -54.90 -25.47
N LYS A 5 46.94 -54.62 -24.93
CA LYS A 5 47.17 -54.24 -23.54
C LYS A 5 46.65 -52.83 -23.30
N ILE A 6 45.64 -52.66 -22.47
CA ILE A 6 45.22 -51.36 -21.96
C ILE A 6 46.25 -50.95 -20.90
N LEU A 7 46.98 -49.88 -21.16
CA LEU A 7 47.87 -49.25 -20.20
C LEU A 7 47.04 -48.37 -19.28
N LEU A 8 46.85 -48.77 -18.05
CA LEU A 8 46.30 -47.93 -16.97
C LEU A 8 47.41 -46.97 -16.51
N LEU A 9 47.27 -45.69 -16.82
CA LEU A 9 48.12 -44.64 -16.25
C LEU A 9 47.70 -44.38 -14.77
N PRO A 10 48.67 -44.17 -13.89
CA PRO A 10 48.36 -43.91 -12.49
C PRO A 10 47.70 -42.52 -12.31
N ALA A 11 46.69 -42.46 -11.44
CA ALA A 11 45.83 -41.28 -11.17
C ALA A 11 46.52 -40.09 -10.49
N SER A 12 47.83 -40.03 -10.48
CA SER A 12 48.60 -38.98 -9.76
C SER A 12 49.07 -37.78 -10.62
N GLU A 13 48.71 -37.73 -11.90
CA GLU A 13 49.17 -36.62 -12.79
C GLU A 13 48.07 -35.78 -13.44
N ILE A 14 46.79 -36.01 -13.07
CA ILE A 14 45.75 -35.06 -13.47
C ILE A 14 45.58 -34.09 -12.30
N GLY A 15 46.33 -32.99 -12.32
CA GLY A 15 46.17 -31.85 -11.45
C GLY A 15 44.83 -31.14 -11.70
N LEU A 16 43.72 -31.83 -11.47
CA LEU A 16 42.44 -31.20 -11.25
C LEU A 16 42.47 -30.53 -9.88
N SER A 17 42.94 -29.30 -9.86
CA SER A 17 42.65 -28.36 -8.77
C SER A 17 41.13 -28.32 -8.65
N VAL A 18 40.61 -29.13 -7.75
CA VAL A 18 39.24 -28.99 -7.28
C VAL A 18 39.24 -27.65 -6.54
N TYR A 19 38.97 -26.59 -7.28
CA TYR A 19 38.50 -25.35 -6.67
C TYR A 19 37.22 -25.76 -5.92
N ALA A 20 37.36 -25.95 -4.63
CA ALA A 20 36.22 -25.98 -3.72
C ALA A 20 35.53 -24.62 -3.84
N CYS A 21 34.60 -24.52 -4.80
CA CYS A 21 33.72 -23.37 -4.97
C CYS A 21 32.64 -23.51 -3.91
N ASP A 22 33.04 -23.41 -2.63
CA ASP A 22 32.13 -23.42 -1.48
C ASP A 22 31.94 -22.00 -0.96
N VAL A 23 31.69 -21.09 -1.88
CA VAL A 23 31.19 -19.75 -1.55
C VAL A 23 29.84 -19.61 -2.22
N SER A 24 28.81 -20.20 -1.57
CA SER A 24 27.44 -19.82 -1.93
C SER A 24 27.32 -18.32 -1.71
N TYR A 25 27.18 -17.56 -2.80
CA TYR A 25 26.96 -16.13 -2.75
C TYR A 25 25.80 -15.79 -1.80
N ARG A 26 26.04 -14.92 -0.81
CA ARG A 26 25.02 -14.44 0.12
C ARG A 26 24.72 -12.99 -0.19
N VAL A 27 23.47 -12.69 -0.52
CA VAL A 27 22.99 -11.31 -0.73
C VAL A 27 23.31 -10.42 0.47
N PHE A 28 23.66 -9.16 0.24
CA PHE A 28 24.09 -8.24 1.31
C PHE A 28 23.07 -8.10 2.42
N ALA A 29 21.78 -8.04 2.13
CA ALA A 29 20.71 -8.02 3.11
C ALA A 29 20.69 -9.21 4.09
N ARG A 30 21.29 -10.34 3.72
CA ARG A 30 21.46 -11.50 4.59
C ARG A 30 22.84 -11.53 5.27
N LYS A 31 23.89 -11.12 4.54
CA LYS A 31 25.29 -11.12 5.03
C LYS A 31 25.50 -10.07 6.12
N TYR A 32 24.90 -8.87 5.95
CA TYR A 32 25.02 -7.73 6.86
C TYR A 32 23.87 -7.58 7.84
N ARG A 33 23.02 -8.63 7.98
CA ARG A 33 21.96 -8.62 8.98
C ARG A 33 22.55 -8.43 10.38
N PRO A 34 22.12 -7.42 11.17
CA PRO A 34 22.67 -7.11 12.49
C PRO A 34 22.59 -8.31 13.43
N GLN A 35 23.66 -8.56 14.16
CA GLN A 35 23.79 -9.68 15.10
C GLN A 35 23.72 -9.24 16.57
N THR A 36 23.97 -7.95 16.84
CA THR A 36 23.93 -7.34 18.17
C THR A 36 23.04 -6.10 18.16
N PHE A 37 22.63 -5.62 19.34
CA PHE A 37 21.82 -4.39 19.45
C PHE A 37 22.56 -3.15 18.95
N GLU A 38 23.88 -3.12 19.04
CA GLU A 38 24.72 -2.00 18.61
C GLU A 38 24.82 -1.87 17.08
N GLU A 39 24.64 -3.00 16.37
CA GLU A 39 24.64 -3.03 14.90
C GLU A 39 23.32 -2.59 14.30
N VAL A 40 22.25 -2.44 15.10
CA VAL A 40 20.92 -2.01 14.60
C VAL A 40 20.93 -0.52 14.31
N VAL A 41 20.87 -0.16 13.06
CA VAL A 41 20.93 1.22 12.58
C VAL A 41 19.61 1.96 12.81
N GLY A 42 19.66 3.15 13.41
CA GLY A 42 18.54 4.11 13.46
C GLY A 42 17.42 3.75 14.45
N GLN A 43 17.63 2.77 15.35
CA GLN A 43 16.63 2.33 16.34
C GLN A 43 17.16 2.39 17.78
N GLU A 44 18.06 3.33 18.08
CA GLU A 44 18.78 3.42 19.35
C GLU A 44 17.84 3.51 20.57
N HIS A 45 16.67 4.15 20.40
CA HIS A 45 15.66 4.27 21.46
C HIS A 45 15.06 2.91 21.85
N ILE A 46 14.91 1.99 20.88
CA ILE A 46 14.40 0.63 21.11
C ILE A 46 15.50 -0.26 21.67
N THR A 47 16.66 -0.28 21.01
CA THR A 47 17.77 -1.15 21.42
C THR A 47 18.21 -0.84 22.86
N ARG A 48 18.31 0.43 23.24
CA ARG A 48 18.61 0.87 24.59
C ARG A 48 17.55 0.43 25.61
N THR A 49 16.26 0.54 25.24
CA THR A 49 15.16 0.12 26.12
C THR A 49 15.20 -1.39 26.37
N LEU A 50 15.43 -2.19 25.31
CA LEU A 50 15.56 -3.64 25.42
C LEU A 50 16.79 -4.06 26.25
N GLN A 51 17.94 -3.43 26.03
CA GLN A 51 19.14 -3.67 26.81
C GLN A 51 18.94 -3.37 28.31
N ASN A 52 18.27 -2.26 28.64
CA ASN A 52 17.93 -1.89 30.00
C ASN A 52 16.96 -2.89 30.64
N ALA A 53 15.93 -3.34 29.88
CA ALA A 53 14.97 -4.33 30.37
C ALA A 53 15.65 -5.67 30.70
N ILE A 54 16.56 -6.13 29.85
CA ILE A 54 17.35 -7.34 30.08
C ILE A 54 18.27 -7.19 31.31
N THR A 55 19.00 -6.09 31.40
CA THR A 55 19.94 -5.84 32.49
C THR A 55 19.25 -5.72 33.85
N SER A 56 18.04 -5.14 33.87
CA SER A 56 17.22 -5.00 35.09
C SER A 56 16.38 -6.25 35.42
N GLY A 57 16.43 -7.30 34.59
CA GLY A 57 15.61 -8.50 34.75
C GLY A 57 14.12 -8.28 34.49
N ARG A 58 13.71 -7.14 33.92
CA ARG A 58 12.31 -6.79 33.64
C ARG A 58 11.91 -7.18 32.22
N VAL A 59 12.03 -8.46 31.91
CA VAL A 59 11.71 -9.01 30.59
C VAL A 59 10.22 -9.28 30.49
N ALA A 60 9.53 -8.61 29.55
CA ALA A 60 8.10 -8.82 29.32
C ALA A 60 7.80 -10.23 28.78
N GLN A 61 6.56 -10.68 28.90
CA GLN A 61 6.12 -11.97 28.35
C GLN A 61 5.84 -11.89 26.85
N ALA A 62 5.39 -10.74 26.35
CA ALA A 62 5.11 -10.54 24.92
C ALA A 62 5.61 -9.17 24.45
N TYR A 63 6.18 -9.16 23.27
CA TYR A 63 6.69 -7.97 22.57
C TYR A 63 5.98 -7.81 21.24
N LEU A 64 5.70 -6.57 20.85
CA LEU A 64 5.13 -6.25 19.53
C LEU A 64 5.98 -5.19 18.84
N PHE A 65 6.69 -5.57 17.78
CA PHE A 65 7.46 -4.67 16.94
C PHE A 65 6.64 -4.21 15.75
N VAL A 66 6.35 -2.92 15.67
CA VAL A 66 5.54 -2.30 14.62
C VAL A 66 6.41 -1.38 13.78
N GLY A 67 6.22 -1.38 12.47
CA GLY A 67 6.84 -0.40 11.58
C GLY A 67 7.04 -0.89 10.15
N PRO A 68 7.44 -0.02 9.21
CA PRO A 68 7.57 -0.34 7.79
C PRO A 68 8.45 -1.57 7.51
N ARG A 69 8.40 -2.05 6.26
CA ARG A 69 9.25 -3.15 5.80
C ARG A 69 10.73 -2.72 5.79
N GLY A 70 11.65 -3.67 6.00
CA GLY A 70 13.09 -3.45 5.80
C GLY A 70 13.82 -2.67 6.88
N ILE A 71 13.16 -2.23 7.97
CA ILE A 71 13.74 -1.38 9.03
C ILE A 71 14.36 -2.15 10.23
N GLY A 72 14.34 -3.50 10.18
CA GLY A 72 15.01 -4.33 11.20
C GLY A 72 14.12 -4.97 12.26
N LYS A 73 12.76 -5.02 12.11
CA LYS A 73 11.84 -5.66 13.07
C LYS A 73 12.26 -7.09 13.42
N THR A 74 12.31 -7.97 12.44
CA THR A 74 12.67 -9.39 12.61
C THR A 74 14.12 -9.56 13.07
N SER A 75 15.04 -8.68 12.66
CA SER A 75 16.42 -8.69 13.11
C SER A 75 16.52 -8.34 14.61
N THR A 76 15.83 -7.29 15.06
CA THR A 76 15.78 -6.90 16.49
C THR A 76 15.14 -8.02 17.33
N ALA A 77 14.07 -8.66 16.80
CA ALA A 77 13.44 -9.81 17.44
C ALA A 77 14.40 -10.98 17.64
N ARG A 78 15.20 -11.33 16.61
CA ARG A 78 16.22 -12.38 16.73
C ARG A 78 17.36 -12.01 17.67
N ILE A 79 17.78 -10.73 17.70
CA ILE A 79 18.78 -10.25 18.65
C ILE A 79 18.27 -10.37 20.08
N LEU A 80 16.99 -10.01 20.32
CA LEU A 80 16.34 -10.19 21.61
C LEU A 80 16.30 -11.68 22.00
N ALA A 81 15.93 -12.56 21.08
CA ALA A 81 15.94 -14.01 21.31
C ALA A 81 17.34 -14.53 21.68
N LYS A 82 18.38 -14.08 20.96
CA LYS A 82 19.78 -14.40 21.32
C LYS A 82 20.18 -13.88 22.69
N ALA A 83 19.78 -12.66 23.01
CA ALA A 83 20.08 -12.04 24.30
C ALA A 83 19.48 -12.81 25.48
N LEU A 84 18.28 -13.37 25.28
CA LEU A 84 17.57 -14.17 26.29
C LEU A 84 18.13 -15.60 26.42
N ASN A 85 18.51 -16.25 25.30
CA ASN A 85 18.92 -17.66 25.26
C ASN A 85 20.43 -17.88 25.09
N CYS A 86 21.25 -16.82 25.15
CA CYS A 86 22.71 -16.95 25.13
C CYS A 86 23.21 -17.73 26.35
N VAL A 87 24.23 -18.56 26.19
CA VAL A 87 24.88 -19.27 27.30
C VAL A 87 25.33 -18.34 28.43
N LYS A 88 25.69 -17.08 28.09
CA LYS A 88 26.04 -16.03 29.05
C LYS A 88 24.82 -15.22 29.54
N GLY A 89 23.61 -15.63 29.12
CA GLY A 89 22.40 -14.83 29.28
C GLY A 89 21.52 -15.19 30.47
N PRO A 90 20.45 -14.42 30.64
CA PRO A 90 20.03 -13.23 29.85
C PRO A 90 21.05 -12.10 29.88
N THR A 91 21.46 -11.58 28.72
CA THR A 91 22.50 -10.55 28.62
C THR A 91 22.15 -9.50 27.54
N ALA A 92 22.45 -8.24 27.78
CA ALA A 92 22.31 -7.16 26.81
C ALA A 92 23.26 -7.31 25.60
N THR A 93 24.35 -8.08 25.75
CA THR A 93 25.37 -8.31 24.73
C THR A 93 25.52 -9.80 24.44
N PRO A 94 24.69 -10.40 23.54
CA PRO A 94 24.78 -11.81 23.18
C PRO A 94 26.17 -12.11 22.58
N CYS A 95 26.75 -13.27 22.92
CA CYS A 95 28.11 -13.61 22.53
C CYS A 95 28.28 -13.90 21.02
N CYS A 96 27.21 -14.20 20.30
CA CYS A 96 27.19 -14.55 18.88
C CYS A 96 28.10 -15.71 18.45
N GLN A 97 28.59 -16.51 19.38
CA GLN A 97 29.55 -17.60 19.17
C GLN A 97 29.08 -18.95 19.74
N CYS A 98 28.17 -18.96 20.71
CA CYS A 98 27.65 -20.20 21.29
C CYS A 98 26.60 -20.82 20.35
N ASP A 99 26.37 -22.12 20.49
CA ASP A 99 25.43 -22.88 19.67
C ASP A 99 24.05 -22.23 19.62
N ALA A 100 23.50 -21.82 20.76
CA ALA A 100 22.21 -21.13 20.81
C ALA A 100 22.20 -19.84 19.97
N CYS A 101 23.26 -19.01 20.05
CA CYS A 101 23.34 -17.78 19.25
C CYS A 101 23.46 -18.06 17.74
N LEU A 102 24.21 -19.10 17.36
CA LEU A 102 24.42 -19.49 15.96
C LEU A 102 23.14 -20.09 15.38
N GLU A 103 22.50 -21.03 16.10
CA GLU A 103 21.24 -21.66 15.69
C GLU A 103 20.13 -20.61 15.51
N ILE A 104 20.01 -19.64 16.42
CA ILE A 104 19.03 -18.54 16.31
C ILE A 104 19.34 -17.63 15.10
N ALA A 105 20.61 -17.30 14.87
CA ALA A 105 21.00 -16.49 13.72
C ALA A 105 20.64 -17.16 12.39
N GLU A 106 20.77 -18.48 12.32
CA GLU A 106 20.45 -19.30 11.14
C GLU A 106 18.97 -19.70 11.05
N GLY A 107 18.18 -19.49 12.11
CA GLY A 107 16.77 -19.85 12.16
C GLY A 107 16.52 -21.36 12.33
N ARG A 108 17.45 -22.09 12.97
CA ARG A 108 17.41 -23.55 13.20
C ARG A 108 17.26 -23.93 14.66
N SER A 109 17.05 -22.97 15.54
CA SER A 109 16.94 -23.21 16.98
C SER A 109 15.66 -23.98 17.34
N LEU A 110 15.74 -24.97 18.21
CA LEU A 110 14.59 -25.70 18.73
C LEU A 110 13.80 -24.89 19.77
N ASP A 111 14.46 -23.93 20.44
CA ASP A 111 13.87 -23.09 21.47
C ASP A 111 13.35 -21.74 20.94
N VAL A 112 13.68 -21.40 19.69
CA VAL A 112 13.21 -20.17 19.03
C VAL A 112 12.53 -20.54 17.72
N LEU A 113 11.21 -20.61 17.76
CA LEU A 113 10.40 -20.94 16.59
C LEU A 113 10.01 -19.67 15.88
N GLU A 114 10.51 -19.51 14.65
CA GLU A 114 10.15 -18.41 13.77
C GLU A 114 9.04 -18.84 12.82
N ILE A 115 7.92 -18.14 12.87
CA ILE A 115 6.69 -18.42 12.13
C ILE A 115 6.34 -17.21 11.29
N ASP A 116 6.21 -17.40 9.99
CA ASP A 116 5.67 -16.38 9.11
C ASP A 116 4.13 -16.43 9.15
N GLY A 117 3.51 -15.36 9.63
CA GLY A 117 2.07 -15.24 9.75
C GLY A 117 1.33 -15.26 8.41
N ALA A 118 2.00 -14.93 7.31
CA ALA A 118 1.38 -15.00 5.98
C ALA A 118 1.19 -16.46 5.53
N SER A 119 2.17 -17.33 5.79
CA SER A 119 2.14 -18.76 5.44
C SER A 119 1.40 -19.63 6.47
N ASN A 120 1.34 -19.19 7.74
CA ASN A 120 0.78 -19.95 8.87
C ASN A 120 -0.35 -19.18 9.56
N ASN A 121 -1.31 -18.65 8.82
CA ASN A 121 -2.39 -17.80 9.34
C ASN A 121 -3.57 -18.56 9.97
N GLY A 122 -3.59 -19.89 9.84
CA GLY A 122 -4.68 -20.76 10.27
C GLY A 122 -4.79 -20.94 11.79
N VAL A 123 -6.00 -21.20 12.28
CA VAL A 123 -6.28 -21.46 13.70
C VAL A 123 -5.54 -22.71 14.19
N GLU A 124 -5.45 -23.76 13.36
CA GLU A 124 -4.84 -25.03 13.73
C GLU A 124 -3.33 -24.89 13.99
N ASN A 125 -2.60 -24.15 13.14
CA ASN A 125 -1.18 -23.88 13.33
C ASN A 125 -0.91 -23.17 14.67
N ILE A 126 -1.79 -22.25 15.04
CA ILE A 126 -1.69 -21.52 16.30
C ILE A 126 -2.11 -22.40 17.50
N ARG A 127 -3.04 -23.33 17.33
CA ARG A 127 -3.37 -24.33 18.37
C ARG A 127 -2.20 -25.25 18.65
N GLU A 128 -1.56 -25.80 17.62
CA GLU A 128 -0.35 -26.60 17.77
C GLU A 128 0.76 -25.83 18.50
N LEU A 129 0.96 -24.56 18.13
CA LEU A 129 1.91 -23.69 18.81
C LEU A 129 1.58 -23.54 20.29
N ARG A 130 0.33 -23.29 20.63
CA ARG A 130 -0.17 -23.17 22.01
C ARG A 130 0.06 -24.47 22.80
N ASP A 131 -0.28 -25.60 22.22
CA ASP A 131 -0.14 -26.89 22.88
C ASP A 131 1.36 -27.24 23.09
N ASN A 132 2.20 -26.87 22.13
CA ASN A 132 3.65 -26.97 22.25
C ASN A 132 4.25 -25.99 23.27
N ALA A 133 3.58 -24.87 23.58
CA ALA A 133 4.05 -23.89 24.56
C ALA A 133 4.06 -24.45 26.01
N ALA A 134 3.28 -25.48 26.29
CA ALA A 134 3.28 -26.12 27.60
C ALA A 134 4.58 -26.89 27.91
N TYR A 135 5.34 -27.29 26.89
CA TYR A 135 6.58 -28.04 27.07
C TYR A 135 7.77 -27.12 27.35
N SER A 136 8.64 -27.54 28.28
CA SER A 136 9.87 -26.84 28.60
C SER A 136 10.81 -26.67 27.40
N PRO A 137 11.64 -25.62 27.36
CA PRO A 137 12.66 -25.47 26.32
C PRO A 137 13.68 -26.61 26.36
N ALA A 138 14.31 -26.89 25.21
CA ALA A 138 15.25 -28.01 25.07
C ALA A 138 16.64 -27.69 25.64
N ARG A 139 17.12 -26.45 25.50
CA ARG A 139 18.50 -26.05 25.89
C ARG A 139 18.55 -24.71 26.60
N GLY A 140 17.77 -23.72 26.16
CA GLY A 140 17.79 -22.36 26.69
C GLY A 140 16.88 -22.18 27.92
N PRO A 141 16.95 -21.03 28.60
CA PRO A 141 16.01 -20.68 29.66
C PRO A 141 14.61 -20.35 29.16
N TYR A 142 14.46 -19.93 27.90
CA TYR A 142 13.18 -19.49 27.33
C TYR A 142 12.86 -20.20 26.02
N LYS A 143 11.58 -20.54 25.85
CA LYS A 143 10.98 -20.95 24.58
C LYS A 143 10.35 -19.71 23.93
N ILE A 144 10.84 -19.33 22.77
CA ILE A 144 10.49 -18.05 22.15
C ILE A 144 9.75 -18.31 20.85
N TYR A 145 8.56 -17.71 20.72
CA TYR A 145 7.76 -17.74 19.51
C TYR A 145 7.87 -16.38 18.82
N LEU A 146 8.58 -16.34 17.68
CA LEU A 146 8.70 -15.17 16.85
C LEU A 146 7.70 -15.29 15.68
N ILE A 147 6.65 -14.48 15.70
CA ILE A 147 5.64 -14.46 14.64
C ILE A 147 5.81 -13.19 13.82
N ASP A 148 6.32 -13.35 12.61
CA ASP A 148 6.48 -12.23 11.67
C ASP A 148 5.18 -12.00 10.89
N GLU A 149 4.94 -10.76 10.48
CA GLU A 149 3.71 -10.28 9.83
C GLU A 149 2.43 -10.78 10.52
N VAL A 150 2.41 -10.65 11.86
CA VAL A 150 1.31 -11.17 12.71
C VAL A 150 -0.07 -10.65 12.30
N HIS A 151 -0.16 -9.50 11.63
CA HIS A 151 -1.43 -8.94 11.14
C HIS A 151 -2.12 -9.82 10.07
N MET A 152 -1.41 -10.81 9.49
CA MET A 152 -1.94 -11.76 8.52
C MET A 152 -2.70 -12.92 9.17
N LEU A 153 -2.62 -13.08 10.49
CA LEU A 153 -3.34 -14.13 11.22
C LEU A 153 -4.85 -13.90 11.14
N THR A 154 -5.60 -14.99 11.03
CA THR A 154 -7.07 -14.94 11.07
C THR A 154 -7.57 -14.52 12.46
N PRO A 155 -8.78 -13.94 12.57
CA PRO A 155 -9.38 -13.60 13.86
C PRO A 155 -9.46 -14.79 14.82
N GLY A 156 -9.73 -15.98 14.29
CA GLY A 156 -9.74 -17.23 15.07
C GLY A 156 -8.36 -17.61 15.62
N ALA A 157 -7.29 -17.37 14.85
CA ALA A 157 -5.90 -17.59 15.27
C ALA A 157 -5.50 -16.61 16.40
N PHE A 158 -5.87 -15.33 16.29
CA PHE A 158 -5.69 -14.36 17.38
C PHE A 158 -6.40 -14.80 18.67
N ASN A 159 -7.65 -15.25 18.56
CA ASN A 159 -8.40 -15.73 19.72
C ASN A 159 -7.76 -16.95 20.38
N ALA A 160 -7.16 -17.85 19.59
CA ALA A 160 -6.45 -19.01 20.13
C ALA A 160 -5.19 -18.63 20.95
N LEU A 161 -4.55 -17.49 20.62
CA LEU A 161 -3.38 -16.97 21.36
C LEU A 161 -3.77 -16.28 22.68
N LEU A 162 -4.98 -15.73 22.81
CA LEU A 162 -5.35 -14.88 23.94
C LEU A 162 -5.13 -15.56 25.28
N LYS A 163 -5.58 -16.81 25.45
CA LYS A 163 -5.44 -17.55 26.71
C LYS A 163 -3.96 -17.69 27.13
N THR A 164 -3.08 -17.98 26.19
CA THR A 164 -1.64 -18.13 26.47
C THR A 164 -0.94 -16.78 26.72
N LEU A 165 -1.47 -15.70 26.15
CA LEU A 165 -0.97 -14.34 26.41
C LEU A 165 -1.45 -13.78 27.75
N GLU A 166 -2.61 -14.25 28.26
CA GLU A 166 -3.13 -13.87 29.58
C GLU A 166 -2.40 -14.60 30.70
N GLU A 167 -2.19 -15.90 30.53
CA GLU A 167 -1.55 -16.77 31.51
C GLU A 167 -0.37 -17.53 30.86
N PRO A 168 0.69 -16.83 30.42
CA PRO A 168 1.81 -17.49 29.75
C PRO A 168 2.65 -18.28 30.75
N PRO A 169 3.13 -19.50 30.39
CA PRO A 169 4.16 -20.18 31.18
C PRO A 169 5.40 -19.29 31.34
N GLU A 170 6.06 -19.32 32.48
CA GLU A 170 7.21 -18.44 32.81
C GLU A 170 8.34 -18.53 31.77
N HIS A 171 8.55 -19.73 31.22
CA HIS A 171 9.59 -20.02 30.23
C HIS A 171 9.20 -19.61 28.81
N VAL A 172 7.96 -19.19 28.53
CA VAL A 172 7.49 -18.82 27.20
C VAL A 172 7.56 -17.31 26.98
N LYS A 173 8.09 -16.91 25.83
CA LYS A 173 8.10 -15.52 25.39
C LYS A 173 7.54 -15.41 23.97
N PHE A 174 6.70 -14.39 23.74
CA PHE A 174 6.19 -14.08 22.42
C PHE A 174 6.86 -12.83 21.87
N ILE A 175 7.24 -12.88 20.60
CA ILE A 175 7.76 -11.72 19.87
C ILE A 175 6.98 -11.60 18.57
N PHE A 176 6.13 -10.60 18.46
CA PHE A 176 5.34 -10.30 17.27
C PHE A 176 6.02 -9.20 16.47
N ALA A 177 6.03 -9.34 15.15
CA ALA A 177 6.46 -8.30 14.24
C ALA A 177 5.35 -8.03 13.21
N THR A 178 5.13 -6.76 12.85
CA THR A 178 4.11 -6.38 11.86
C THR A 178 4.46 -5.09 11.14
N THR A 179 4.06 -5.02 9.89
CA THR A 179 4.07 -3.78 9.11
C THR A 179 2.83 -2.93 9.37
N GLU A 180 1.71 -3.55 9.82
CA GLU A 180 0.42 -2.89 9.98
C GLU A 180 -0.12 -3.07 11.41
N GLY A 181 0.39 -2.26 12.34
CA GLY A 181 -0.01 -2.33 13.75
C GLY A 181 -1.50 -2.07 14.00
N GLN A 182 -2.16 -1.31 13.13
CA GLN A 182 -3.60 -1.02 13.21
C GLN A 182 -4.49 -2.24 12.91
N LYS A 183 -3.97 -3.26 12.20
CA LYS A 183 -4.70 -4.51 11.94
C LYS A 183 -4.60 -5.52 13.09
N VAL A 184 -3.69 -5.30 14.05
CA VAL A 184 -3.55 -6.18 15.21
C VAL A 184 -4.63 -5.82 16.23
N PRO A 185 -5.44 -6.80 16.72
CA PRO A 185 -6.50 -6.55 17.68
C PRO A 185 -6.00 -5.88 18.96
N ALA A 186 -6.79 -4.96 19.51
CA ALA A 186 -6.47 -4.26 20.76
C ALA A 186 -6.29 -5.22 21.95
N THR A 187 -7.01 -6.36 21.94
CA THR A 187 -6.88 -7.43 22.93
C THR A 187 -5.49 -8.07 22.98
N ILE A 188 -4.80 -8.15 21.85
CA ILE A 188 -3.41 -8.61 21.75
C ILE A 188 -2.45 -7.48 22.14
N THR A 189 -2.64 -6.30 21.53
CA THR A 189 -1.74 -5.15 21.74
C THR A 189 -1.67 -4.73 23.21
N SER A 190 -2.79 -4.81 23.96
CA SER A 190 -2.83 -4.46 25.39
C SER A 190 -2.02 -5.40 26.30
N ARG A 191 -1.67 -6.60 25.82
CA ARG A 191 -0.89 -7.62 26.55
C ARG A 191 0.58 -7.67 26.10
N CYS A 192 0.94 -6.85 25.11
CA CYS A 192 2.29 -6.79 24.57
C CYS A 192 2.99 -5.48 24.94
N GLN A 193 4.27 -5.56 25.18
CA GLN A 193 5.11 -4.36 25.19
C GLN A 193 5.35 -3.94 23.74
N ARG A 194 4.74 -2.81 23.33
CA ARG A 194 4.80 -2.31 21.96
C ARG A 194 6.02 -1.44 21.74
N PHE A 195 6.69 -1.65 20.60
CA PHE A 195 7.81 -0.88 20.11
C PHE A 195 7.54 -0.45 18.66
N ASP A 196 7.48 0.86 18.45
CA ASP A 196 7.27 1.46 17.13
C ASP A 196 8.64 1.81 16.51
N LEU A 197 9.07 1.01 15.53
CA LEU A 197 10.29 1.25 14.76
C LEU A 197 10.03 2.35 13.73
N ARG A 198 11.01 3.22 13.55
CA ARG A 198 10.94 4.36 12.64
C ARG A 198 11.65 4.07 11.33
N ARG A 199 11.26 4.78 10.27
CA ARG A 199 12.04 4.81 9.02
C ARG A 199 13.46 5.29 9.34
N ILE A 200 14.44 4.66 8.73
CA ILE A 200 15.85 5.02 8.90
C ILE A 200 16.12 6.22 7.99
N SER A 201 16.85 7.22 8.50
CA SER A 201 17.18 8.40 7.69
C SER A 201 18.07 8.03 6.49
N ALA A 202 17.89 8.72 5.38
CA ALA A 202 18.69 8.49 4.17
C ALA A 202 20.19 8.66 4.43
N ASP A 203 20.60 9.59 5.33
CA ASP A 203 21.99 9.77 5.71
C ASP A 203 22.56 8.56 6.48
N ALA A 204 21.77 7.97 7.39
CA ALA A 204 22.19 6.76 8.10
C ALA A 204 22.31 5.56 7.15
N ILE A 205 21.38 5.40 6.20
CA ILE A 205 21.44 4.37 5.17
C ILE A 205 22.68 4.59 4.28
N ARG A 206 22.90 5.81 3.80
CA ARG A 206 24.08 6.16 2.98
C ARG A 206 25.39 5.77 3.67
N LYS A 207 25.55 6.15 4.95
CA LYS A 207 26.73 5.78 5.75
C LYS A 207 26.90 4.27 5.87
N HIS A 208 25.82 3.54 6.08
CA HIS A 208 25.83 2.09 6.17
C HIS A 208 26.23 1.42 4.84
N LEU A 209 25.71 1.90 3.71
CA LEU A 209 26.07 1.40 2.37
C LEU A 209 27.56 1.62 2.07
N LEU A 210 28.10 2.80 2.40
CA LEU A 210 29.53 3.09 2.23
C LEU A 210 30.39 2.18 3.12
N LEU A 211 29.94 1.84 4.33
CA LEU A 211 30.60 0.91 5.21
C LEU A 211 30.60 -0.52 4.65
N ILE A 212 29.48 -0.97 4.04
CA ILE A 212 29.40 -2.25 3.33
C ILE A 212 30.36 -2.24 2.13
N ALA A 213 30.33 -1.19 1.32
CA ALA A 213 31.22 -1.07 0.14
C ALA A 213 32.71 -1.15 0.54
N ALA A 214 33.09 -0.49 1.62
CA ALA A 214 34.46 -0.58 2.16
C ALA A 214 34.84 -2.01 2.60
N LYS A 215 33.92 -2.73 3.26
CA LYS A 215 34.14 -4.12 3.69
C LYS A 215 34.24 -5.10 2.51
N GLU A 216 33.46 -4.88 1.47
CA GLU A 216 33.44 -5.71 0.25
C GLU A 216 34.48 -5.27 -0.79
N LYS A 217 35.25 -4.21 -0.52
CA LYS A 217 36.21 -3.60 -1.44
C LYS A 217 35.59 -3.09 -2.73
N LEU A 218 34.36 -2.64 -2.67
CA LEU A 218 33.63 -2.05 -3.78
C LEU A 218 33.91 -0.55 -3.87
N HIS A 219 33.96 -0.03 -5.07
CA HIS A 219 34.05 1.41 -5.32
C HIS A 219 32.63 1.97 -5.53
N LEU A 220 32.00 2.39 -4.43
CA LEU A 220 30.66 3.01 -4.44
C LEU A 220 30.81 4.53 -4.40
N GLU A 221 30.32 5.21 -5.43
CA GLU A 221 30.24 6.67 -5.49
C GLU A 221 29.27 7.20 -4.41
N GLU A 222 29.62 8.30 -3.73
CA GLU A 222 28.78 8.87 -2.66
C GLU A 222 27.39 9.28 -3.19
N ALA A 223 27.33 9.85 -4.41
CA ALA A 223 26.08 10.18 -5.08
C ALA A 223 25.23 8.93 -5.39
N ALA A 224 25.87 7.81 -5.76
CA ALA A 224 25.19 6.52 -5.93
C ALA A 224 24.59 6.02 -4.61
N ALA A 225 25.36 6.08 -3.52
CA ALA A 225 24.90 5.69 -2.20
C ALA A 225 23.71 6.56 -1.73
N GLU A 226 23.73 7.85 -2.04
CA GLU A 226 22.62 8.77 -1.73
C GLU A 226 21.35 8.42 -2.53
N LEU A 227 21.48 8.12 -3.83
CA LEU A 227 20.36 7.69 -4.68
C LEU A 227 19.73 6.40 -4.17
N ILE A 228 20.54 5.40 -3.82
CA ILE A 228 20.05 4.14 -3.24
C ILE A 228 19.35 4.41 -1.91
N ALA A 229 19.94 5.22 -1.02
CA ALA A 229 19.37 5.54 0.28
C ALA A 229 18.00 6.23 0.18
N ARG A 230 17.83 7.13 -0.77
CA ARG A 230 16.53 7.75 -1.07
C ARG A 230 15.56 6.74 -1.64
N GLY A 231 16.05 5.91 -2.58
CA GLY A 231 15.26 4.88 -3.25
C GLY A 231 14.68 3.83 -2.31
N ALA A 232 15.37 3.56 -1.24
CA ALA A 232 14.96 2.59 -0.23
C ALA A 232 13.90 3.11 0.75
N GLU A 233 13.53 4.39 0.70
CA GLU A 233 12.45 5.00 1.52
C GLU A 233 12.53 4.70 3.02
N GLY A 234 13.74 4.55 3.56
CA GLY A 234 13.99 4.26 4.96
C GLY A 234 14.08 2.77 5.30
N GLY A 235 13.98 1.86 4.32
CA GLY A 235 14.17 0.42 4.47
C GLY A 235 15.63 0.00 4.24
N LEU A 236 16.37 -0.34 5.29
CA LEU A 236 17.80 -0.73 5.16
C LEU A 236 17.98 -1.99 4.31
N ARG A 237 17.12 -3.00 4.51
CA ARG A 237 17.15 -4.25 3.74
C ARG A 237 16.93 -4.01 2.25
N ASP A 238 16.06 -3.06 1.91
CA ASP A 238 15.75 -2.72 0.52
C ASP A 238 16.95 -1.98 -0.09
N ALA A 239 17.61 -1.07 0.67
CA ALA A 239 18.85 -0.41 0.27
C ALA A 239 20.00 -1.40 0.02
N GLU A 240 20.19 -2.37 0.91
CA GLU A 240 21.18 -3.43 0.75
C GLU A 240 20.92 -4.31 -0.48
N SER A 241 19.63 -4.63 -0.74
CA SER A 241 19.23 -5.38 -1.93
C SER A 241 19.44 -4.58 -3.21
N MET A 242 19.20 -3.27 -3.19
CA MET A 242 19.46 -2.38 -4.31
C MET A 242 20.96 -2.30 -4.60
N LEU A 243 21.82 -2.17 -3.57
CA LEU A 243 23.28 -2.19 -3.76
C LEU A 243 23.72 -3.51 -4.38
N ASP A 244 23.19 -4.62 -3.91
CA ASP A 244 23.49 -5.95 -4.42
C ASP A 244 23.16 -6.10 -5.91
N GLN A 245 21.99 -5.58 -6.34
CA GLN A 245 21.59 -5.54 -7.75
C GLN A 245 22.51 -4.66 -8.60
N CYS A 246 22.93 -3.49 -8.08
CA CYS A 246 23.90 -2.64 -8.78
C CYS A 246 25.23 -3.37 -8.97
N VAL A 247 25.74 -4.02 -7.93
CA VAL A 247 27.00 -4.78 -8.00
C VAL A 247 26.88 -5.94 -9.00
N ALA A 248 25.75 -6.63 -9.04
CA ALA A 248 25.51 -7.68 -10.02
C ALA A 248 25.46 -7.16 -11.46
N PHE A 249 25.03 -5.90 -11.68
CA PHE A 249 24.93 -5.28 -13.00
C PHE A 249 26.26 -4.69 -13.49
N CYS A 250 26.95 -3.90 -12.65
CA CYS A 250 28.13 -3.12 -13.05
C CYS A 250 29.46 -3.62 -12.44
N GLY A 251 29.43 -4.67 -11.59
CA GLY A 251 30.64 -5.20 -10.93
C GLY A 251 31.10 -4.32 -9.77
N ASP A 252 32.41 -4.24 -9.57
CA ASP A 252 33.01 -3.63 -8.39
C ASP A 252 32.91 -2.10 -8.32
N LYS A 253 32.55 -1.44 -9.43
CA LYS A 253 32.42 0.03 -9.50
C LYS A 253 30.98 0.42 -9.75
N VAL A 254 30.35 1.06 -8.76
CA VAL A 254 28.97 1.51 -8.82
C VAL A 254 28.92 3.03 -8.88
N THR A 255 28.44 3.57 -10.01
CA THR A 255 28.26 5.01 -10.24
C THR A 255 26.80 5.43 -10.07
N SER A 256 26.57 6.74 -9.94
CA SER A 256 25.21 7.30 -9.91
C SER A 256 24.42 7.01 -11.20
N GLN A 257 25.08 6.97 -12.35
CA GLN A 257 24.43 6.63 -13.63
C GLN A 257 23.97 5.16 -13.67
N ASP A 258 24.76 4.24 -13.12
CA ASP A 258 24.39 2.83 -13.04
C ASP A 258 23.14 2.64 -12.19
N VAL A 259 23.09 3.29 -11.01
CA VAL A 259 21.91 3.27 -10.13
C VAL A 259 20.68 3.80 -10.85
N MET A 260 20.80 4.94 -11.56
CA MET A 260 19.69 5.51 -12.33
C MET A 260 19.24 4.59 -13.47
N SER A 261 20.15 3.86 -14.09
CA SER A 261 19.83 2.92 -15.17
C SER A 261 19.11 1.67 -14.65
N VAL A 262 19.64 1.06 -13.56
CA VAL A 262 19.10 -0.18 -13.00
C VAL A 262 17.70 0.01 -12.41
N PHE A 263 17.46 1.14 -11.70
CA PHE A 263 16.19 1.37 -10.99
C PHE A 263 15.25 2.33 -11.72
N GLY A 264 15.60 2.80 -12.89
CA GLY A 264 14.75 3.72 -13.64
C GLY A 264 14.54 5.06 -12.92
N PHE A 265 15.52 5.52 -12.13
CA PHE A 265 15.43 6.81 -11.46
C PHE A 265 15.54 7.96 -12.45
N THR A 266 14.74 8.98 -12.24
CA THR A 266 14.82 10.20 -13.02
C THR A 266 15.90 11.11 -12.43
N SER A 267 16.65 11.80 -13.28
CA SER A 267 17.64 12.77 -12.82
C SER A 267 16.95 13.99 -12.19
N ARG A 268 17.61 14.65 -11.25
CA ARG A 268 17.07 15.88 -10.61
C ARG A 268 16.84 16.98 -11.64
N GLU A 269 17.70 17.04 -12.66
CA GLU A 269 17.63 18.03 -13.73
C GLU A 269 16.36 17.83 -14.57
N ALA A 270 16.00 16.57 -14.90
CA ALA A 270 14.78 16.26 -15.65
C ALA A 270 13.51 16.60 -14.84
N VAL A 271 13.51 16.32 -13.53
CA VAL A 271 12.39 16.71 -12.64
C VAL A 271 12.29 18.23 -12.54
N ALA A 272 13.41 18.94 -12.39
CA ALA A 272 13.46 20.39 -12.35
C ALA A 272 12.97 21.00 -13.67
N ALA A 273 13.44 20.48 -14.80
CA ALA A 273 12.99 20.92 -16.12
C ALA A 273 11.48 20.71 -16.34
N LEU A 274 10.93 19.56 -15.89
CA LEU A 274 9.48 19.32 -15.93
C LEU A 274 8.72 20.34 -15.08
N LEU A 275 9.21 20.62 -13.86
CA LEU A 275 8.60 21.63 -12.99
C LEU A 275 8.64 23.03 -13.60
N GLU A 276 9.77 23.42 -14.19
CA GLU A 276 9.90 24.72 -14.89
C GLU A 276 8.89 24.83 -16.04
N ARG A 277 8.73 23.78 -16.89
CA ARG A 277 7.72 23.78 -17.96
C ARG A 277 6.30 23.94 -17.42
N ILE A 278 5.98 23.26 -16.32
CA ILE A 278 4.67 23.41 -15.67
C ILE A 278 4.49 24.85 -15.16
N LEU A 279 5.49 25.43 -14.50
CA LEU A 279 5.45 26.80 -13.97
C LEU A 279 5.38 27.86 -15.08
N ASP A 280 6.03 27.60 -16.22
CA ASP A 280 6.01 28.45 -17.42
C ASP A 280 4.73 28.27 -18.26
N ARG A 281 3.81 27.39 -17.83
CA ARG A 281 2.54 27.08 -18.51
C ARG A 281 2.76 26.53 -19.93
N ASP A 282 3.81 25.73 -20.10
CA ASP A 282 4.14 25.03 -21.34
C ASP A 282 3.80 23.55 -21.25
N PRO A 283 2.53 23.14 -21.50
CA PRO A 283 2.13 21.75 -21.46
C PRO A 283 2.83 20.90 -22.55
N ALA A 284 3.14 21.50 -23.72
CA ALA A 284 3.77 20.77 -24.81
C ALA A 284 5.20 20.37 -24.45
N GLY A 285 5.99 21.31 -23.89
CA GLY A 285 7.33 21.02 -23.37
C GLY A 285 7.31 20.01 -22.22
N GLY A 286 6.33 20.12 -21.32
CA GLY A 286 6.14 19.15 -20.23
C GLY A 286 5.84 17.74 -20.70
N LEU A 287 4.93 17.59 -21.67
CA LEU A 287 4.61 16.28 -22.30
C LEU A 287 5.81 15.70 -23.03
N GLY A 288 6.64 16.54 -23.68
CA GLY A 288 7.88 16.11 -24.31
C GLY A 288 8.84 15.43 -23.31
N ILE A 289 9.03 16.03 -22.13
CA ILE A 289 9.86 15.46 -21.06
C ILE A 289 9.26 14.14 -20.55
N VAL A 290 7.96 14.07 -20.31
CA VAL A 290 7.29 12.82 -19.87
C VAL A 290 7.46 11.72 -20.93
N ALA A 291 7.31 12.04 -22.21
CA ALA A 291 7.51 11.07 -23.30
C ALA A 291 8.95 10.55 -23.33
N GLU A 292 9.95 11.42 -23.23
CA GLU A 292 11.37 11.04 -23.17
C GLU A 292 11.69 10.13 -21.99
N GLN A 293 11.18 10.46 -20.79
CA GLN A 293 11.38 9.62 -19.61
C GLN A 293 10.68 8.25 -19.75
N SER A 294 9.49 8.23 -20.35
CA SER A 294 8.75 6.99 -20.62
C SER A 294 9.47 6.09 -21.63
N GLU A 295 9.98 6.66 -22.73
CA GLU A 295 10.74 5.93 -23.75
C GLU A 295 12.07 5.40 -23.22
N SER A 296 12.69 6.13 -22.28
CA SER A 296 13.90 5.71 -21.57
C SER A 296 13.62 4.64 -20.49
N GLY A 297 12.39 4.15 -20.36
CA GLY A 297 12.01 3.11 -19.38
C GLY A 297 12.03 3.56 -17.92
N LYS A 298 11.91 4.88 -17.64
CA LYS A 298 11.90 5.42 -16.28
C LYS A 298 10.55 5.16 -15.58
N ASP A 299 10.56 5.05 -14.24
CA ASP A 299 9.33 4.90 -13.47
C ASP A 299 8.61 6.25 -13.34
N LEU A 300 7.51 6.38 -14.08
CA LEU A 300 6.68 7.59 -14.09
C LEU A 300 5.99 7.86 -12.74
N SER A 301 5.71 6.82 -11.93
CA SER A 301 5.14 7.01 -10.60
C SER A 301 6.15 7.70 -9.68
N ARG A 302 7.41 7.32 -9.83
CA ARG A 302 8.51 7.91 -9.08
C ARG A 302 8.81 9.33 -9.57
N LEU A 303 8.81 9.56 -10.89
CA LEU A 303 8.94 10.91 -11.45
C LEU A 303 7.89 11.86 -10.84
N LEU A 304 6.63 11.41 -10.72
CA LEU A 304 5.58 12.20 -10.07
C LEU A 304 5.87 12.44 -8.59
N GLY A 305 6.32 11.42 -7.85
CA GLY A 305 6.70 11.57 -6.43
C GLY A 305 7.86 12.55 -6.22
N ASP A 306 8.89 12.49 -7.08
CA ASP A 306 10.01 13.43 -7.05
C ASP A 306 9.56 14.86 -7.41
N LEU A 307 8.63 15.03 -8.36
CA LEU A 307 8.02 16.31 -8.71
C LEU A 307 7.24 16.90 -7.53
N ILE A 308 6.42 16.11 -6.85
CA ILE A 308 5.71 16.51 -5.63
C ILE A 308 6.71 16.96 -4.55
N GLY A 309 7.80 16.20 -4.37
CA GLY A 309 8.89 16.54 -3.46
C GLY A 309 9.50 17.91 -3.76
N GLN A 310 9.80 18.21 -5.02
CA GLN A 310 10.35 19.52 -5.42
C GLN A 310 9.36 20.67 -5.21
N VAL A 311 8.08 20.48 -5.55
CA VAL A 311 7.04 21.51 -5.30
C VAL A 311 6.92 21.80 -3.80
N ARG A 312 6.92 20.75 -2.95
CA ARG A 312 6.93 20.89 -1.49
C ARG A 312 8.15 21.66 -0.99
N ASP A 313 9.34 21.35 -1.49
CA ASP A 313 10.58 21.99 -1.07
C ASP A 313 10.59 23.49 -1.47
N LEU A 314 10.04 23.83 -2.64
CA LEU A 314 9.81 25.21 -3.05
C LEU A 314 8.81 25.94 -2.14
N LEU A 315 7.73 25.26 -1.73
CA LEU A 315 6.76 25.81 -0.78
C LEU A 315 7.39 26.08 0.57
N ILE A 316 8.20 25.17 1.09
CA ILE A 316 8.91 25.34 2.37
C ILE A 316 9.91 26.50 2.28
N ALA A 317 10.67 26.60 1.19
CA ALA A 317 11.60 27.71 0.96
C ALA A 317 10.87 29.06 0.87
N GLY A 318 9.66 29.09 0.31
CA GLY A 318 8.82 30.29 0.17
C GLY A 318 7.95 30.64 1.39
N VAL A 319 7.93 29.81 2.46
CA VAL A 319 7.10 30.05 3.67
C VAL A 319 7.40 31.39 4.35
N PHE A 320 8.63 31.86 4.25
CA PHE A 320 9.05 33.14 4.84
C PHE A 320 8.61 34.36 4.04
N ASP A 321 8.17 34.18 2.80
CA ASP A 321 7.69 35.27 1.93
C ASP A 321 6.15 35.30 1.94
N ARG A 322 5.59 36.06 2.89
CA ARG A 322 4.14 36.10 3.19
C ARG A 322 3.24 36.70 2.10
N ALA A 323 3.81 37.30 1.04
CA ALA A 323 3.07 38.13 0.10
C ALA A 323 2.87 37.52 -1.31
N SER A 324 3.09 36.23 -1.51
CA SER A 324 3.23 35.68 -2.86
C SER A 324 1.99 34.88 -3.30
N ALA A 325 1.22 35.45 -4.23
CA ALA A 325 0.23 34.72 -5.07
C ALA A 325 0.80 33.41 -5.69
N ARG A 326 2.12 33.33 -5.81
CA ARG A 326 2.86 32.14 -6.22
C ARG A 326 2.70 30.98 -5.23
N ARG A 327 2.58 31.26 -3.92
CA ARG A 327 2.39 30.21 -2.88
C ARG A 327 1.06 29.50 -3.02
N ASP A 328 -0.02 30.25 -3.27
CA ASP A 328 -1.37 29.66 -3.38
C ASP A 328 -1.47 28.80 -4.65
N LYS A 329 -0.84 29.24 -5.74
CA LYS A 329 -0.71 28.45 -6.97
C LYS A 329 0.11 27.17 -6.76
N LEU A 330 1.20 27.20 -5.98
CA LEU A 330 1.99 26.01 -5.64
C LEU A 330 1.22 25.06 -4.72
N LEU A 331 0.36 25.54 -3.81
CA LEU A 331 -0.51 24.68 -3.00
C LEU A 331 -1.54 23.95 -3.86
N ILE A 332 -2.22 24.66 -4.77
CA ILE A 332 -3.16 24.05 -5.72
C ILE A 332 -2.46 23.00 -6.59
N LEU A 333 -1.25 23.31 -7.05
CA LEU A 333 -0.42 22.36 -7.81
C LEU A 333 -0.09 21.12 -7.00
N LEU A 334 0.33 21.28 -5.74
CA LEU A 334 0.66 20.18 -4.84
C LEU A 334 -0.53 19.25 -4.62
N ASP A 335 -1.71 19.82 -4.34
CA ASP A 335 -2.94 19.04 -4.13
C ASP A 335 -3.31 18.24 -5.39
N HIS A 336 -3.23 18.88 -6.58
CA HIS A 336 -3.51 18.22 -7.85
C HIS A 336 -2.55 17.06 -8.13
N LEU A 337 -1.24 17.25 -7.90
CA LEU A 337 -0.24 16.20 -8.11
C LEU A 337 -0.40 15.06 -7.10
N ALA A 338 -0.70 15.35 -5.82
CA ALA A 338 -0.96 14.34 -4.80
C ALA A 338 -2.21 13.50 -5.10
N GLU A 339 -3.28 14.13 -5.61
CA GLU A 339 -4.46 13.40 -6.08
C GLU A 339 -4.12 12.49 -7.27
N THR A 340 -3.29 12.97 -8.19
CA THR A 340 -2.81 12.19 -9.34
C THR A 340 -1.97 11.00 -8.89
N GLU A 341 -1.09 11.16 -7.91
CA GLU A 341 -0.31 10.05 -7.33
C GLU A 341 -1.23 8.93 -6.80
N SER A 342 -2.28 9.31 -6.10
CA SER A 342 -3.27 8.37 -5.59
C SER A 342 -4.00 7.60 -6.70
N ARG A 343 -4.32 8.28 -7.81
CA ARG A 343 -4.95 7.66 -9.00
C ARG A 343 -3.99 6.74 -9.76
N MET A 344 -2.70 7.12 -9.87
CA MET A 344 -1.68 6.34 -10.58
C MET A 344 -1.44 4.95 -9.97
N LYS A 345 -1.69 4.77 -8.66
CA LYS A 345 -1.56 3.47 -7.99
C LYS A 345 -2.45 2.38 -8.58
N TRP A 346 -3.60 2.77 -9.13
CA TRP A 346 -4.63 1.85 -9.65
C TRP A 346 -4.82 1.97 -11.17
N ALA A 347 -4.08 2.86 -11.83
CA ALA A 347 -4.21 3.10 -13.25
C ALA A 347 -3.54 2.00 -14.09
N ALA A 348 -4.24 1.54 -15.13
CA ALA A 348 -3.68 0.63 -16.12
C ALA A 348 -2.61 1.32 -16.99
N ASP A 349 -2.84 2.59 -17.35
CA ASP A 349 -1.90 3.41 -18.11
C ASP A 349 -1.43 4.59 -17.26
N LYS A 350 -0.22 4.45 -16.70
CA LYS A 350 0.42 5.47 -15.88
C LYS A 350 0.85 6.69 -16.68
N LYS A 351 1.25 6.50 -17.96
CA LYS A 351 1.68 7.59 -18.83
C LYS A 351 0.53 8.54 -19.10
N LEU A 352 -0.62 8.00 -19.51
CA LEU A 352 -1.82 8.79 -19.76
C LEU A 352 -2.24 9.61 -18.52
N GLN A 353 -2.17 9.01 -17.31
CA GLN A 353 -2.50 9.74 -16.08
C GLN A 353 -1.55 10.90 -15.81
N LEU A 354 -0.25 10.70 -16.04
CA LEU A 354 0.76 11.75 -15.86
C LEU A 354 0.63 12.84 -16.93
N ASP A 355 0.38 12.48 -18.19
CA ASP A 355 0.16 13.43 -19.28
C ASP A 355 -1.03 14.35 -18.97
N VAL A 356 -2.15 13.76 -18.54
CA VAL A 356 -3.35 14.53 -18.12
C VAL A 356 -3.04 15.42 -16.92
N ALA A 357 -2.23 14.94 -15.98
CA ALA A 357 -1.85 15.71 -14.79
C ALA A 357 -0.99 16.93 -15.16
N VAL A 358 -0.01 16.77 -16.06
CA VAL A 358 0.86 17.87 -16.54
C VAL A 358 0.04 18.92 -17.28
N ILE A 359 -0.87 18.49 -18.16
CA ILE A 359 -1.77 19.42 -18.87
C ILE A 359 -2.61 20.22 -17.86
N LYS A 360 -3.27 19.53 -16.93
CA LYS A 360 -4.11 20.19 -15.92
C LYS A 360 -3.30 21.11 -15.01
N ALA A 361 -2.10 20.71 -14.61
CA ALA A 361 -1.21 21.51 -13.79
C ALA A 361 -0.87 22.86 -14.46
N ALA A 362 -0.53 22.83 -15.76
CA ALA A 362 -0.26 24.04 -16.52
C ALA A 362 -1.49 24.97 -16.61
N TYR A 363 -2.69 24.41 -16.83
CA TYR A 363 -3.94 25.20 -16.87
C TYR A 363 -4.37 25.73 -15.51
N LEU A 364 -4.19 24.97 -14.42
CA LEU A 364 -4.51 25.43 -13.06
C LEU A 364 -3.70 26.67 -12.66
N LEU A 365 -2.45 26.75 -13.11
CA LEU A 365 -1.58 27.90 -12.86
C LEU A 365 -1.97 29.14 -13.70
N ASP A 366 -2.77 28.95 -14.76
CA ASP A 366 -3.25 30.04 -15.60
C ASP A 366 -4.52 30.69 -15.05
N GLN A 367 -5.26 30.01 -14.18
CA GLN A 367 -6.46 30.57 -13.57
C GLN A 367 -6.09 31.77 -12.69
N ALA A 368 -6.75 32.89 -12.93
CA ALA A 368 -6.60 34.07 -12.07
C ALA A 368 -7.19 33.75 -10.68
N SER A 369 -6.44 34.05 -9.64
CA SER A 369 -6.97 33.94 -8.28
C SER A 369 -8.08 34.98 -8.05
N LEU A 370 -9.01 34.68 -7.16
CA LEU A 370 -10.09 35.62 -6.81
C LEU A 370 -9.53 36.97 -6.38
N ASP A 371 -8.41 36.98 -5.67
CA ASP A 371 -7.70 38.19 -5.23
C ASP A 371 -7.08 38.96 -6.40
N GLU A 372 -6.50 38.30 -7.40
CA GLU A 372 -6.02 38.94 -8.63
C GLU A 372 -7.18 39.57 -9.41
N VAL A 373 -8.34 38.92 -9.48
CA VAL A 373 -9.54 39.49 -10.12
C VAL A 373 -10.05 40.71 -9.33
N ILE A 374 -10.13 40.60 -7.99
CA ILE A 374 -10.55 41.74 -7.13
C ILE A 374 -9.59 42.92 -7.27
N GLN A 375 -8.27 42.70 -7.24
CA GLN A 375 -7.27 43.74 -7.42
C GLN A 375 -7.36 44.38 -8.81
N THR A 376 -7.55 43.58 -9.86
CA THR A 376 -7.73 44.08 -11.22
C THR A 376 -8.99 44.92 -11.35
N LEU A 377 -10.09 44.49 -10.76
CA LEU A 377 -11.35 45.26 -10.72
C LEU A 377 -11.21 46.53 -9.91
N ALA A 378 -10.52 46.51 -8.78
CA ALA A 378 -10.23 47.70 -7.99
C ALA A 378 -9.37 48.70 -8.76
N ALA A 379 -8.30 48.25 -9.45
CA ALA A 379 -7.45 49.09 -10.28
C ALA A 379 -8.19 49.66 -11.50
N LEU A 380 -9.13 48.91 -12.09
CA LEU A 380 -9.99 49.43 -13.17
C LEU A 380 -10.97 50.49 -12.66
N ARG A 381 -11.50 50.32 -11.44
CA ARG A 381 -12.37 51.31 -10.79
C ARG A 381 -11.63 52.62 -10.47
N GLU A 382 -10.36 52.57 -10.10
CA GLU A 382 -9.53 53.76 -9.85
C GLU A 382 -9.12 54.47 -11.14
N ARG A 383 -9.04 53.75 -12.27
CA ARG A 383 -8.66 54.34 -13.58
C ARG A 383 -9.81 55.00 -14.33
N THR A 384 -11.08 54.79 -13.90
CA THR A 384 -12.22 55.49 -14.48
C THR A 384 -12.40 56.82 -13.73
N PRO A 385 -12.16 58.01 -14.34
CA PRO A 385 -12.44 59.28 -13.70
C PRO A 385 -13.94 59.32 -13.42
N ALA A 386 -14.33 59.52 -12.18
CA ALA A 386 -15.72 59.74 -11.81
C ALA A 386 -16.20 61.03 -12.47
N GLU A 387 -17.05 60.95 -13.47
CA GLU A 387 -17.85 62.08 -13.89
C GLU A 387 -18.77 62.48 -12.72
N PRO A 388 -18.75 63.75 -12.27
CA PRO A 388 -19.59 64.19 -11.16
C PRO A 388 -21.04 64.34 -11.66
N GLY A 389 -21.86 63.30 -11.46
CA GLY A 389 -23.27 63.41 -11.77
C GLY A 389 -24.09 62.12 -11.92
N ALA A 390 -23.52 60.95 -11.86
CA ALA A 390 -24.29 59.72 -11.96
C ALA A 390 -24.67 59.19 -10.56
N GLY A 391 -25.95 59.28 -10.22
CA GLY A 391 -26.53 58.64 -9.04
C GLY A 391 -26.35 57.12 -9.09
N PRO A 392 -26.66 56.38 -8.01
CA PRO A 392 -26.38 54.94 -7.89
C PRO A 392 -27.04 54.18 -9.02
N LEU A 393 -26.23 53.50 -9.86
CA LEU A 393 -26.69 52.63 -10.91
C LEU A 393 -27.47 51.48 -10.28
N LYS A 394 -28.80 51.51 -10.45
CA LYS A 394 -29.65 50.32 -10.24
C LYS A 394 -29.33 49.35 -11.38
N PHE A 395 -28.82 48.21 -11.06
CA PHE A 395 -28.69 47.11 -11.99
C PHE A 395 -30.10 46.60 -12.33
N GLU A 396 -30.63 46.96 -13.50
CA GLU A 396 -31.75 46.26 -14.12
C GLU A 396 -31.17 45.16 -15.02
N PRO A 397 -31.63 43.91 -14.87
CA PRO A 397 -31.20 42.83 -15.77
C PRO A 397 -31.81 43.06 -17.16
N LYS A 398 -30.95 43.10 -18.17
CA LYS A 398 -31.30 43.25 -19.58
C LYS A 398 -32.09 42.02 -20.02
N GLN A 399 -33.39 42.20 -20.24
CA GLN A 399 -34.29 41.22 -20.84
C GLN A 399 -33.92 41.00 -22.32
N VAL A 400 -33.71 39.75 -22.67
CA VAL A 400 -33.72 39.28 -24.08
C VAL A 400 -35.18 39.09 -24.47
N LEU A 401 -35.58 39.84 -25.52
CA LEU A 401 -36.89 39.78 -26.13
C LEU A 401 -37.18 38.36 -26.68
N ALA A 402 -38.28 37.80 -26.27
CA ALA A 402 -39.08 36.86 -27.06
C ALA A 402 -40.54 37.16 -26.79
N GLU A 403 -41.27 37.48 -27.84
CA GLU A 403 -42.71 37.77 -27.89
C GLU A 403 -43.54 36.54 -27.54
N SER A 404 -44.57 36.70 -26.72
CA SER A 404 -46.00 36.46 -26.98
C SER A 404 -46.79 36.26 -25.68
N ASP A 405 -47.70 37.16 -25.50
CA ASP A 405 -49.04 37.25 -24.90
C ASP A 405 -49.35 36.74 -23.47
N PRO A 406 -50.28 37.43 -22.78
CA PRO A 406 -50.33 37.56 -21.35
C PRO A 406 -51.31 36.64 -20.64
N GLY A 407 -50.94 36.10 -19.54
CA GLY A 407 -51.79 35.48 -18.54
C GLY A 407 -51.33 35.86 -17.13
N PRO A 408 -52.19 35.87 -16.12
CA PRO A 408 -52.07 36.73 -14.94
C PRO A 408 -51.00 36.29 -13.95
N SER A 409 -50.39 37.26 -13.28
CA SER A 409 -49.44 37.12 -12.19
C SER A 409 -49.92 36.19 -11.05
N PRO A 410 -49.05 35.37 -10.51
CA PRO A 410 -49.15 34.99 -9.13
C PRO A 410 -47.98 35.49 -8.28
N SER A 411 -48.39 35.94 -7.13
CA SER A 411 -47.69 36.28 -5.92
C SER A 411 -46.48 35.40 -5.59
N SER A 412 -45.47 36.01 -4.95
CA SER A 412 -44.36 35.41 -4.22
C SER A 412 -44.71 34.09 -3.53
N SER A 413 -44.23 32.97 -4.07
CA SER A 413 -44.16 31.70 -3.36
C SER A 413 -42.75 31.13 -3.50
N SER A 414 -42.07 30.96 -2.36
CA SER A 414 -40.94 30.08 -2.22
C SER A 414 -41.26 28.74 -2.92
N GLU A 415 -40.47 28.38 -3.97
CA GLU A 415 -40.56 27.06 -4.59
C GLU A 415 -40.37 25.99 -3.52
N VAL A 416 -41.46 25.37 -3.12
CA VAL A 416 -41.44 24.12 -2.38
C VAL A 416 -40.98 23.06 -3.38
N ILE A 417 -39.69 22.72 -3.36
CA ILE A 417 -39.17 21.61 -4.13
C ILE A 417 -39.92 20.36 -3.65
N ASP A 418 -40.68 19.73 -4.56
CA ASP A 418 -41.39 18.49 -4.28
C ASP A 418 -40.41 17.41 -3.84
N ALA A 419 -40.74 16.66 -2.80
CA ALA A 419 -39.87 15.63 -2.23
C ALA A 419 -39.49 14.55 -3.26
N ALA A 420 -40.34 14.30 -4.25
CA ALA A 420 -40.05 13.42 -5.38
C ALA A 420 -38.91 13.95 -6.27
N VAL A 421 -38.93 15.24 -6.61
CA VAL A 421 -37.90 15.90 -7.42
C VAL A 421 -36.58 15.97 -6.64
N ALA A 422 -36.65 16.17 -5.30
CA ALA A 422 -35.48 16.14 -4.43
C ALA A 422 -34.85 14.75 -4.38
N TRP A 423 -35.67 13.68 -4.34
CA TRP A 423 -35.18 12.31 -4.39
C TRP A 423 -34.48 12.00 -5.71
N ASP A 424 -35.07 12.34 -6.85
CA ASP A 424 -34.49 12.09 -8.18
C ASP A 424 -33.12 12.77 -8.32
N ARG A 425 -32.94 13.99 -7.82
CA ARG A 425 -31.63 14.67 -7.78
C ARG A 425 -30.61 13.95 -6.90
N VAL A 426 -31.04 13.45 -5.76
CA VAL A 426 -30.16 12.68 -4.84
C VAL A 426 -29.78 11.34 -5.48
N ALA A 427 -30.74 10.62 -6.06
CA ALA A 427 -30.51 9.35 -6.75
C ALA A 427 -29.52 9.52 -7.92
N ALA A 428 -29.70 10.50 -8.79
CA ALA A 428 -28.78 10.82 -9.88
C ALA A 428 -27.36 11.11 -9.41
N SER A 429 -27.16 11.69 -8.20
CA SER A 429 -25.84 11.95 -7.63
C SER A 429 -25.05 10.68 -7.28
N TYR A 430 -25.68 9.50 -7.31
CA TYR A 430 -25.05 8.21 -7.02
C TYR A 430 -24.76 7.35 -8.25
N GLU A 431 -25.11 7.79 -9.47
CA GLU A 431 -24.84 7.05 -10.71
C GLU A 431 -23.36 6.70 -10.92
N ALA A 432 -22.46 7.63 -10.57
CA ALA A 432 -21.01 7.44 -10.66
C ALA A 432 -20.42 6.65 -9.47
N SER A 433 -21.19 6.36 -8.42
CA SER A 433 -20.71 5.72 -7.19
C SER A 433 -20.93 4.22 -7.22
N ILE A 434 -19.86 3.44 -7.37
CA ILE A 434 -19.92 1.96 -7.32
C ILE A 434 -20.52 1.48 -5.98
N LYS A 435 -20.21 2.15 -4.85
CA LYS A 435 -20.65 1.77 -3.50
C LYS A 435 -22.14 1.99 -3.26
N PHE A 436 -22.74 3.06 -3.83
CA PHE A 436 -24.11 3.48 -3.56
C PHE A 436 -25.03 3.45 -4.78
N ARG A 437 -24.57 2.88 -5.89
CA ARG A 437 -25.34 2.77 -7.15
C ARG A 437 -26.69 2.04 -6.99
N TRP A 438 -26.83 1.19 -5.98
CA TRP A 438 -28.09 0.52 -5.67
C TRP A 438 -29.23 1.48 -5.26
N LEU A 439 -28.89 2.70 -4.76
CA LEU A 439 -29.87 3.74 -4.41
C LEU A 439 -30.50 4.38 -5.66
N THR A 440 -29.83 4.35 -6.81
CA THR A 440 -30.41 4.89 -8.07
C THR A 440 -31.60 4.09 -8.57
N LYS A 441 -31.79 2.86 -8.08
CA LYS A 441 -32.92 2.00 -8.41
C LYS A 441 -34.15 2.25 -7.53
N GLY A 442 -34.05 3.16 -6.55
CA GLY A 442 -35.12 3.48 -5.62
C GLY A 442 -36.15 4.42 -6.26
N VAL A 443 -37.43 4.06 -6.16
CA VAL A 443 -38.55 4.86 -6.62
C VAL A 443 -39.19 5.57 -5.42
N PHE A 444 -39.40 6.88 -5.52
CA PHE A 444 -40.11 7.65 -4.50
C PHE A 444 -41.52 7.10 -4.33
N ALA A 445 -41.96 6.84 -3.10
CA ALA A 445 -43.28 6.32 -2.80
C ALA A 445 -44.15 7.37 -2.10
N GLU A 446 -43.70 7.94 -1.00
CA GLU A 446 -44.48 8.86 -0.19
C GLU A 446 -43.58 9.77 0.65
N ALA A 447 -44.08 10.98 0.98
CA ALA A 447 -43.45 11.88 1.94
C ALA A 447 -44.50 12.27 3.02
N VAL A 448 -44.15 12.00 4.28
CA VAL A 448 -45.01 12.33 5.45
C VAL A 448 -44.19 13.19 6.38
N GLU A 449 -44.61 14.45 6.57
CA GLU A 449 -43.98 15.47 7.43
C GLU A 449 -42.46 15.55 7.36
N ASN A 450 -41.73 14.70 8.10
CA ASN A 450 -40.27 14.69 8.19
C ASN A 450 -39.68 13.34 7.74
N SER A 451 -40.41 12.48 7.04
CA SER A 451 -39.93 11.20 6.54
C SER A 451 -40.26 11.03 5.05
N VAL A 452 -39.33 10.52 4.30
CA VAL A 452 -39.46 10.14 2.89
C VAL A 452 -39.35 8.63 2.79
N LEU A 453 -40.35 8.00 2.16
CA LEU A 453 -40.38 6.56 1.86
C LEU A 453 -39.93 6.33 0.42
N VAL A 454 -38.94 5.48 0.23
CA VAL A 454 -38.44 5.05 -1.09
C VAL A 454 -38.50 3.54 -1.17
N ARG A 455 -39.09 3.03 -2.24
CA ARG A 455 -39.18 1.60 -2.53
C ARG A 455 -38.05 1.15 -3.45
N LEU A 456 -37.46 0.04 -3.12
CA LEU A 456 -36.32 -0.55 -3.83
C LEU A 456 -36.69 -1.90 -4.44
N PRO A 457 -36.16 -2.27 -5.60
CA PRO A 457 -36.39 -3.59 -6.18
C PRO A 457 -35.72 -4.70 -5.36
N PRO A 458 -36.16 -5.97 -5.48
CA PRO A 458 -35.61 -7.10 -4.74
C PRO A 458 -34.11 -7.29 -4.91
N SER A 459 -33.54 -6.90 -6.04
CA SER A 459 -32.10 -6.94 -6.31
C SER A 459 -31.27 -6.08 -5.34
N SER A 460 -31.87 -5.07 -4.70
CA SER A 460 -31.20 -4.18 -3.73
C SER A 460 -31.28 -4.67 -2.28
N ALA A 461 -32.01 -5.77 -1.99
CA ALA A 461 -32.22 -6.27 -0.64
C ALA A 461 -30.92 -6.69 0.09
N ALA A 462 -29.97 -7.27 -0.61
CA ALA A 462 -28.68 -7.67 -0.04
C ALA A 462 -27.83 -6.45 0.34
N ALA A 463 -27.83 -5.40 -0.49
CA ALA A 463 -27.12 -4.15 -0.22
C ALA A 463 -27.73 -3.41 0.99
N LEU A 464 -29.06 -3.38 1.08
CA LEU A 464 -29.79 -2.72 2.16
C LEU A 464 -29.50 -3.33 3.54
N ARG A 465 -29.32 -4.66 3.62
CA ARG A 465 -29.02 -5.39 4.88
C ARG A 465 -27.55 -5.34 5.30
N SER A 466 -26.69 -4.78 4.50
CA SER A 466 -25.25 -4.65 4.77
C SER A 466 -24.91 -3.34 5.49
N VAL A 467 -23.69 -3.26 6.05
CA VAL A 467 -23.14 -2.00 6.61
C VAL A 467 -23.13 -0.87 5.58
N VAL A 468 -22.94 -1.22 4.29
CA VAL A 468 -23.01 -0.27 3.16
C VAL A 468 -24.42 0.31 3.00
N GLY A 469 -25.47 -0.44 3.33
CA GLY A 469 -26.85 0.02 3.29
C GLY A 469 -27.13 1.11 4.35
N GLU A 470 -26.59 0.96 5.55
CA GLU A 470 -26.74 1.93 6.63
C GLU A 470 -25.98 3.24 6.34
N ASP A 471 -24.77 3.14 5.81
CA ASP A 471 -24.00 4.30 5.36
C ASP A 471 -24.67 5.03 4.19
N GLY A 472 -25.20 4.28 3.21
CA GLY A 472 -25.94 4.82 2.07
C GLY A 472 -27.18 5.58 2.48
N ARG A 473 -27.97 5.04 3.43
CA ARG A 473 -29.14 5.70 3.99
C ARG A 473 -28.79 7.02 4.67
N LYS A 474 -27.79 7.03 5.56
CA LYS A 474 -27.35 8.24 6.28
C LYS A 474 -26.87 9.34 5.31
N ASN A 475 -26.14 8.95 4.27
CA ASN A 475 -25.64 9.88 3.26
C ASN A 475 -26.79 10.47 2.41
N ALA A 476 -27.78 9.66 2.04
CA ALA A 476 -28.94 10.12 1.30
C ALA A 476 -29.85 11.02 2.18
N GLU A 477 -30.03 10.71 3.47
CA GLU A 477 -30.72 11.57 4.46
C GLU A 477 -30.07 12.95 4.55
N ALA A 478 -28.74 13.01 4.64
CA ALA A 478 -28.02 14.28 4.73
C ALA A 478 -28.21 15.13 3.46
N LYS A 479 -28.13 14.51 2.26
CA LYS A 479 -28.35 15.21 0.99
C LYS A 479 -29.79 15.68 0.81
N LEU A 480 -30.79 14.86 1.14
CA LEU A 480 -32.19 15.25 1.11
C LEU A 480 -32.47 16.39 2.07
N SER A 481 -31.93 16.34 3.28
CA SER A 481 -32.10 17.39 4.29
C SER A 481 -31.49 18.71 3.81
N ALA A 482 -30.35 18.68 3.10
CA ALA A 482 -29.71 19.86 2.51
C ALA A 482 -30.54 20.46 1.38
N ILE A 483 -31.18 19.65 0.51
CA ILE A 483 -32.01 20.12 -0.61
C ILE A 483 -33.35 20.68 -0.14
N LEU A 484 -34.00 20.02 0.84
CA LEU A 484 -35.33 20.38 1.32
C LEU A 484 -35.30 21.38 2.49
N GLY A 485 -34.10 21.70 3.03
CA GLY A 485 -33.95 22.65 4.13
C GLY A 485 -34.58 22.21 5.47
N LYS A 486 -34.89 20.91 5.60
CA LYS A 486 -35.52 20.31 6.78
C LYS A 486 -34.81 19.03 7.17
N ASN A 487 -34.83 18.65 8.45
CA ASN A 487 -34.27 17.37 8.89
C ASN A 487 -35.23 16.22 8.51
N ILE A 488 -34.83 15.44 7.49
CA ILE A 488 -35.65 14.37 6.90
C ILE A 488 -35.04 13.02 7.22
N LYS A 489 -35.89 12.07 7.64
CA LYS A 489 -35.51 10.65 7.79
C LYS A 489 -35.91 9.87 6.54
N LEU A 490 -35.00 9.08 6.01
CA LEU A 490 -35.24 8.21 4.85
C LEU A 490 -35.62 6.80 5.31
N ARG A 491 -36.80 6.34 4.87
CA ARG A 491 -37.22 4.94 5.01
C ARG A 491 -37.04 4.24 3.67
N LEU A 492 -36.35 3.11 3.71
CA LEU A 492 -36.08 2.28 2.52
C LEU A 492 -36.80 0.95 2.71
N GLU A 493 -37.72 0.61 1.81
CA GLU A 493 -38.45 -0.65 1.81
C GLU A 493 -38.21 -1.39 0.50
N VAL A 494 -38.14 -2.72 0.55
CA VAL A 494 -38.02 -3.56 -0.62
C VAL A 494 -39.41 -3.98 -1.06
N ASP A 495 -39.78 -3.69 -2.31
CA ASP A 495 -41.09 -3.98 -2.88
C ASP A 495 -40.91 -4.86 -4.14
N GLU A 496 -41.70 -5.94 -4.23
CA GLU A 496 -41.62 -6.90 -5.34
C GLU A 496 -42.26 -6.33 -6.62
N ASP A 497 -43.11 -5.30 -6.50
CA ASP A 497 -43.80 -4.66 -7.62
C ASP A 497 -42.96 -3.56 -8.32
N VAL A 498 -41.78 -3.21 -7.79
CA VAL A 498 -40.90 -2.24 -8.44
C VAL A 498 -40.12 -2.91 -9.59
N ALA A 499 -40.48 -2.51 -10.84
CA ALA A 499 -39.85 -3.03 -12.04
C ALA A 499 -38.33 -2.71 -12.08
N GLU A 500 -37.50 -3.70 -12.40
CA GLU A 500 -36.07 -3.46 -12.64
C GLU A 500 -35.89 -2.59 -13.91
N PRO A 501 -35.08 -1.52 -13.84
CA PRO A 501 -34.73 -0.77 -15.05
C PRO A 501 -33.98 -1.70 -16.03
N PRO A 502 -34.23 -1.56 -17.37
CA PRO A 502 -33.60 -2.41 -18.36
C PRO A 502 -32.09 -2.32 -18.28
N ALA A 503 -31.42 -3.47 -18.21
CA ALA A 503 -29.97 -3.56 -18.18
C ALA A 503 -29.39 -2.91 -19.44
N GLU A 504 -28.57 -1.87 -19.28
CA GLU A 504 -27.74 -1.31 -20.34
C GLU A 504 -26.80 -2.37 -20.88
N THR A 505 -26.99 -2.69 -22.17
CA THR A 505 -26.24 -3.67 -22.93
C THR A 505 -24.78 -3.22 -23.11
N ALA A 506 -23.86 -3.93 -22.53
CA ALA A 506 -22.46 -3.94 -22.97
C ALA A 506 -22.39 -4.67 -24.35
N PRO A 507 -21.48 -4.28 -25.26
CA PRO A 507 -21.46 -4.83 -26.60
C PRO A 507 -21.04 -6.31 -26.57
N THR A 508 -21.97 -7.12 -27.06
CA THR A 508 -21.85 -8.57 -27.23
C THR A 508 -21.07 -8.87 -28.50
N ASN A 509 -20.01 -9.63 -28.40
CA ASN A 509 -19.55 -10.48 -29.50
C ASN A 509 -18.94 -11.76 -28.89
N LEU A 510 -19.78 -12.80 -28.84
CA LEU A 510 -19.42 -14.20 -28.98
C LEU A 510 -20.73 -15.03 -28.92
N PRO A 511 -20.84 -16.13 -29.71
CA PRO A 511 -22.13 -16.70 -30.08
C PRO A 511 -22.77 -17.63 -29.06
N ALA A 512 -24.09 -17.67 -29.13
CA ALA A 512 -24.99 -18.45 -28.30
C ALA A 512 -24.86 -19.96 -28.52
N THR A 513 -25.24 -20.64 -27.49
CA THR A 513 -25.93 -21.91 -27.27
C THR A 513 -25.24 -22.81 -26.28
N VAL A 514 -25.83 -22.96 -25.09
CA VAL A 514 -26.09 -24.28 -24.45
C VAL A 514 -27.15 -24.10 -23.35
N GLU A 515 -28.13 -25.00 -23.39
CA GLU A 515 -29.32 -25.12 -22.57
C GLU A 515 -29.08 -25.26 -21.06
N LYS A 516 -30.10 -24.86 -20.25
CA LYS A 516 -30.22 -25.14 -18.82
C LYS A 516 -30.19 -26.64 -18.54
N PRO A 517 -29.49 -27.13 -17.53
CA PRO A 517 -29.82 -28.39 -16.90
C PRO A 517 -30.53 -28.20 -15.55
N ALA A 518 -31.44 -29.13 -15.31
CA ALA A 518 -32.31 -29.29 -14.16
C ALA A 518 -31.52 -29.61 -12.85
N GLU A 519 -32.23 -29.42 -11.74
CA GLU A 519 -31.81 -29.79 -10.38
C GLU A 519 -31.19 -31.18 -10.27
N SER A 520 -30.06 -31.26 -9.55
CA SER A 520 -29.44 -32.54 -9.21
C SER A 520 -29.38 -32.77 -7.69
N PRO A 521 -29.50 -34.01 -7.24
CA PRO A 521 -29.61 -34.39 -5.82
C PRO A 521 -28.24 -34.45 -5.11
N LYS A 522 -28.28 -34.41 -3.78
CA LYS A 522 -27.14 -34.39 -2.84
C LYS A 522 -26.07 -35.46 -3.10
N PRO A 523 -24.77 -35.12 -2.90
CA PRO A 523 -23.68 -36.03 -3.23
C PRO A 523 -23.47 -37.14 -2.19
N LYS A 524 -23.26 -38.36 -2.68
CA LYS A 524 -22.61 -39.48 -1.98
C LYS A 524 -21.10 -39.28 -2.02
N ALA A 525 -20.41 -39.76 -0.99
CA ALA A 525 -18.98 -39.67 -0.82
C ALA A 525 -18.19 -40.16 -2.05
N ALA A 526 -17.29 -39.30 -2.54
CA ALA A 526 -16.45 -39.55 -3.70
C ALA A 526 -15.07 -40.09 -3.29
N ASP A 527 -14.56 -41.00 -4.12
CA ASP A 527 -13.27 -41.67 -3.99
C ASP A 527 -12.16 -40.76 -4.55
N PRO A 528 -11.18 -40.29 -3.74
CA PRO A 528 -10.28 -39.21 -4.15
C PRO A 528 -9.27 -39.58 -5.26
N GLU A 529 -9.05 -40.86 -5.55
CA GLU A 529 -8.10 -41.27 -6.60
C GLU A 529 -8.71 -41.34 -8.02
N GLY A 530 -10.02 -41.49 -8.14
CA GLY A 530 -10.72 -41.54 -9.43
C GLY A 530 -10.91 -40.17 -10.08
N ASP A 531 -11.11 -39.14 -9.26
CA ASP A 531 -11.40 -37.78 -9.74
C ASP A 531 -10.15 -37.07 -10.32
N PHE A 532 -8.96 -37.33 -9.76
CA PHE A 532 -7.71 -36.72 -10.19
C PHE A 532 -7.30 -37.14 -11.62
N LYS A 533 -7.48 -38.40 -11.99
CA LYS A 533 -7.16 -38.91 -13.35
C LYS A 533 -8.09 -38.41 -14.45
N ASN A 534 -9.30 -38.00 -14.07
CA ASN A 534 -10.32 -37.55 -15.01
C ASN A 534 -10.44 -36.02 -15.16
N ASP A 535 -9.66 -35.25 -14.41
CA ASP A 535 -9.66 -33.80 -14.49
C ASP A 535 -9.23 -33.34 -15.90
N PRO A 536 -10.03 -32.50 -16.58
CA PRO A 536 -9.74 -32.03 -17.94
C PRO A 536 -8.41 -31.26 -18.07
N LEU A 537 -7.99 -30.56 -17.00
CA LEU A 537 -6.72 -29.82 -16.96
C LEU A 537 -5.53 -30.77 -16.89
N ILE A 538 -5.64 -31.84 -16.11
CA ILE A 538 -4.58 -32.84 -15.97
C ILE A 538 -4.43 -33.64 -17.26
N LYS A 539 -5.53 -34.04 -17.93
CA LYS A 539 -5.49 -34.68 -19.25
C LYS A 539 -4.78 -33.82 -20.29
N LYS A 540 -5.10 -32.52 -20.32
CA LYS A 540 -4.48 -31.59 -21.25
C LYS A 540 -2.99 -31.34 -20.97
N ALA A 541 -2.58 -31.34 -19.71
CA ALA A 541 -1.18 -31.25 -19.31
C ALA A 541 -0.39 -32.51 -19.70
N LEU A 542 -0.96 -33.71 -19.52
CA LEU A 542 -0.33 -34.96 -19.94
C LEU A 542 -0.14 -35.06 -21.45
N GLU A 543 -1.09 -34.57 -22.25
CA GLU A 543 -0.96 -34.45 -23.71
C GLU A 543 0.17 -33.50 -24.15
N ILE A 544 0.30 -32.35 -23.46
CA ILE A 544 1.31 -31.34 -23.80
C ILE A 544 2.72 -31.80 -23.41
N PHE A 545 2.87 -32.48 -22.27
CA PHE A 545 4.17 -32.86 -21.73
C PHE A 545 4.56 -34.31 -22.01
N ALA A 546 3.74 -35.08 -22.75
CA ALA A 546 3.94 -36.51 -23.04
C ALA A 546 4.29 -37.35 -21.79
N GLY A 547 3.65 -37.03 -20.64
CA GLY A 547 3.90 -37.64 -19.34
C GLY A 547 2.90 -38.75 -19.00
N GLU A 548 3.32 -39.75 -18.22
CA GLU A 548 2.45 -40.80 -17.64
C GLU A 548 2.35 -40.64 -16.11
N ILE A 549 1.14 -40.84 -15.58
CA ILE A 549 0.91 -40.85 -14.11
C ILE A 549 1.35 -42.18 -13.54
N GLN A 550 2.46 -42.19 -12.79
CA GLN A 550 2.88 -43.39 -12.01
C GLN A 550 2.18 -43.37 -10.65
N THR A 551 1.40 -44.39 -10.37
CA THR A 551 0.84 -44.66 -9.04
C THR A 551 1.90 -45.35 -8.18
N ALA A 552 2.31 -44.71 -7.07
CA ALA A 552 3.17 -45.35 -6.08
C ALA A 552 2.37 -46.45 -5.40
N SER A 553 2.77 -47.71 -5.62
CA SER A 553 2.29 -48.83 -4.83
C SER A 553 2.81 -48.72 -3.40
N LYS A 554 1.89 -48.88 -2.42
CA LYS A 554 2.22 -48.99 -0.99
C LYS A 554 3.05 -50.22 -0.72
#